data_33ab9cb170f0e4de9d46b38e96bbead4
#
_entry.id   33ab9cb170f0e4de9d46b38e96bbead4
#
_cell.length_a   1.000
_cell.length_b   1.000
_cell.length_c   1.000
_cell.angle_alpha   90.00
_cell.angle_beta   90.00
_cell.angle_gamma   90.00
#
_symmetry.space_group_name_H-M   'P 1'
#
loop_
_entity.id
_entity.type
_entity.pdbx_description
1 polymer ?
#
loop_
_entity_poly.entity_id
_entity_poly.type
_entity_poly.pdbx_seq_one_letter_code
_entity_poly.pdbx_strand_id
1 'polypeptide(L)'
;MTIRAEKVFKPGAYPTYTYVSRYYEDTDISYELRLKQALRTAGCLTSIIGPSKMGKTILCEKVIGLDNIVEISGADFNENTDFWATVAAKVELPYMGEITTERFSKTEEITDRDGKMKNNVLSKIKLLKYYIQHDKVLVIDDFHYASPEMQMKIAQQLKDAIRRELKVI
;
A
#
# COMPACT_ATOMS: atom_id res chain seq x y z
N MET A 1 17.32 23.15 25.97
CA MET A 1 17.94 22.46 24.81
C MET A 1 17.52 23.24 23.57
N THR A 2 18.40 23.95 22.88
CA THR A 2 18.05 24.80 21.74
C THR A 2 18.03 23.94 20.49
N ILE A 3 16.88 23.82 19.84
CA ILE A 3 16.75 23.09 18.57
C ILE A 3 17.14 24.06 17.44
N ARG A 4 18.06 23.64 16.56
CA ARG A 4 18.50 24.46 15.41
C ARG A 4 17.37 24.52 14.37
N ALA A 5 17.18 25.67 13.73
CA ALA A 5 16.15 25.91 12.70
C ALA A 5 16.22 24.88 11.55
N GLU A 6 17.42 24.48 11.14
CA GLU A 6 17.64 23.46 10.10
C GLU A 6 17.07 22.07 10.44
N LYS A 7 16.89 21.79 11.75
CA LYS A 7 16.24 20.55 12.19
C LYS A 7 14.72 20.64 12.20
N VAL A 8 14.19 21.86 12.30
CA VAL A 8 12.75 22.13 12.35
C VAL A 8 12.16 22.25 10.93
N PHE A 9 12.86 22.99 10.07
CA PHE A 9 12.41 23.30 8.71
C PHE A 9 13.25 22.51 7.69
N LYS A 10 12.82 21.28 7.39
CA LYS A 10 13.42 20.45 6.37
C LYS A 10 12.41 20.28 5.22
N PRO A 11 12.61 20.91 4.07
CA PRO A 11 11.76 20.70 2.91
C PRO A 11 11.75 19.22 2.51
N GLY A 12 10.57 18.65 2.29
CA GLY A 12 10.39 17.26 1.86
C GLY A 12 10.63 16.18 2.94
N ALA A 13 10.97 16.57 4.18
CA ALA A 13 11.11 15.61 5.28
C ALA A 13 9.87 15.61 6.18
N TYR A 14 9.68 14.51 6.92
CA TYR A 14 8.62 14.41 7.92
C TYR A 14 8.71 15.56 8.95
N PRO A 15 7.63 16.30 9.23
CA PRO A 15 7.62 17.49 10.08
C PRO A 15 7.60 17.11 11.57
N THR A 16 8.69 16.58 12.11
CA THR A 16 8.77 16.09 13.49
C THR A 16 8.35 17.12 14.54
N TYR A 17 8.69 18.40 14.34
CA TYR A 17 8.46 19.47 15.31
C TYR A 17 7.29 20.37 14.96
N THR A 18 6.87 20.39 13.70
CA THR A 18 5.84 21.30 13.18
C THR A 18 4.55 20.59 12.81
N TYR A 19 4.46 19.28 13.07
CA TYR A 19 3.23 18.54 12.84
C TYR A 19 2.16 18.99 13.84
N VAL A 20 1.00 19.36 13.32
CA VAL A 20 -0.18 19.73 14.11
C VAL A 20 -1.31 18.77 13.78
N SER A 21 -1.84 18.10 14.79
CA SER A 21 -3.05 17.27 14.64
C SER A 21 -4.23 18.13 14.23
N ARG A 22 -5.00 17.64 13.28
CA ARG A 22 -6.21 18.30 12.79
C ARG A 22 -7.42 17.45 13.14
N TYR A 23 -8.52 18.13 13.41
CA TYR A 23 -9.76 17.50 13.85
C TYR A 23 -10.79 17.52 12.74
N TYR A 24 -11.69 16.54 12.77
CA TYR A 24 -12.77 16.41 11.80
C TYR A 24 -13.92 17.30 12.20
N GLU A 25 -14.22 18.31 11.39
CA GLU A 25 -15.26 19.30 11.63
C GLU A 25 -15.22 19.81 13.09
N ASP A 26 -16.35 20.08 13.71
CA ASP A 26 -16.44 20.55 15.09
C ASP A 26 -16.43 19.39 16.11
N THR A 27 -15.61 18.37 15.88
CA THR A 27 -15.49 17.20 16.77
C THR A 27 -14.11 17.14 17.43
N ASP A 28 -14.02 16.41 18.57
CA ASP A 28 -12.76 16.11 19.23
C ASP A 28 -12.01 14.91 18.58
N ILE A 29 -12.47 14.46 17.42
CA ILE A 29 -11.89 13.30 16.72
C ILE A 29 -10.82 13.76 15.75
N SER A 30 -9.56 13.46 16.04
CA SER A 30 -8.46 13.76 15.11
C SER A 30 -8.50 12.87 13.87
N TYR A 31 -7.93 13.38 12.76
CA TYR A 31 -7.80 12.58 11.54
C TYR A 31 -6.92 11.34 11.76
N GLU A 32 -5.93 11.43 12.64
CA GLU A 32 -5.08 10.29 13.02
C GLU A 32 -5.91 9.19 13.70
N LEU A 33 -6.81 9.57 14.60
CA LEU A 33 -7.69 8.62 15.27
C LEU A 33 -8.66 7.96 14.27
N ARG A 34 -9.25 8.75 13.38
CA ARG A 34 -10.13 8.24 12.32
C ARG A 34 -9.41 7.26 11.41
N LEU A 35 -8.19 7.60 10.96
CA LEU A 35 -7.41 6.71 10.10
C LEU A 35 -7.04 5.41 10.83
N LYS A 36 -6.63 5.50 12.10
CA LYS A 36 -6.40 4.30 12.93
C LYS A 36 -7.62 3.40 13.05
N GLN A 37 -8.80 3.99 13.24
CA GLN A 37 -10.05 3.23 13.32
C GLN A 37 -10.39 2.58 11.97
N ALA A 38 -10.26 3.32 10.87
CA ALA A 38 -10.49 2.79 9.52
C ALA A 38 -9.59 1.60 9.22
N LEU A 39 -8.29 1.69 9.53
CA LEU A 39 -7.31 0.61 9.31
C LEU A 39 -7.52 -0.63 10.21
N ARG A 40 -8.29 -0.50 11.28
CA ARG A 40 -8.70 -1.63 12.14
C ARG A 40 -9.95 -2.34 11.63
N THR A 41 -10.68 -1.72 10.71
CA THR A 41 -11.90 -2.31 10.16
C THR A 41 -11.52 -3.27 9.03
N ALA A 42 -11.59 -4.57 9.30
CA ALA A 42 -11.26 -5.60 8.33
C ALA A 42 -12.19 -5.53 7.10
N GLY A 43 -11.66 -5.80 5.93
CA GLY A 43 -12.41 -5.86 4.68
C GLY A 43 -12.85 -4.49 4.11
N CYS A 44 -12.28 -3.39 4.61
CA CYS A 44 -12.59 -2.03 4.14
C CYS A 44 -11.40 -1.39 3.43
N LEU A 45 -11.68 -0.76 2.28
CA LEU A 45 -10.76 0.17 1.64
C LEU A 45 -10.87 1.53 2.33
N THR A 46 -9.74 2.10 2.70
CA THR A 46 -9.70 3.46 3.25
C THR A 46 -9.34 4.44 2.15
N SER A 47 -10.09 5.54 2.02
CA SER A 47 -9.76 6.60 1.08
C SER A 47 -9.55 7.92 1.81
N ILE A 48 -8.45 8.61 1.52
CA ILE A 48 -8.13 9.94 2.04
C ILE A 48 -8.28 10.95 0.90
N ILE A 49 -9.31 11.78 0.98
CA ILE A 49 -9.64 12.76 -0.03
C ILE A 49 -9.34 14.16 0.50
N GLY A 50 -8.81 15.02 -0.35
CA GLY A 50 -8.55 16.41 -0.02
C GLY A 50 -7.61 17.07 -1.03
N PRO A 51 -7.50 18.41 -1.00
CA PRO A 51 -6.62 19.16 -1.90
C PRO A 51 -5.15 18.71 -1.82
N SER A 52 -4.38 18.98 -2.87
CA SER A 52 -2.93 18.76 -2.85
C SER A 52 -2.27 19.56 -1.73
N LYS A 53 -1.15 19.05 -1.21
CA LYS A 53 -0.35 19.69 -0.14
C LYS A 53 -1.05 19.84 1.22
N MET A 54 -2.19 19.17 1.42
CA MET A 54 -2.89 19.16 2.72
C MET A 54 -2.31 18.15 3.72
N GLY A 55 -1.19 17.50 3.40
CA GLY A 55 -0.50 16.59 4.30
C GLY A 55 -1.12 15.20 4.41
N LYS A 56 -1.79 14.71 3.36
CA LYS A 56 -2.35 13.35 3.32
C LYS A 56 -1.28 12.28 3.53
N THR A 57 -0.18 12.35 2.80
CA THR A 57 0.96 11.44 2.90
C THR A 57 1.58 11.48 4.31
N ILE A 58 1.77 12.69 4.86
CA ILE A 58 2.28 12.87 6.24
C ILE A 58 1.34 12.25 7.29
N LEU A 59 0.02 12.33 7.08
CA LEU A 59 -0.95 11.68 7.95
C LEU A 59 -0.79 10.15 7.92
N CYS A 60 -0.61 9.57 6.72
CA CYS A 60 -0.33 8.14 6.57
C CYS A 60 0.96 7.74 7.30
N GLU A 61 2.04 8.46 7.06
CA GLU A 61 3.34 8.22 7.73
C GLU A 61 3.21 8.32 9.27
N LYS A 62 2.47 9.30 9.78
CA LYS A 62 2.24 9.49 11.21
C LYS A 62 1.49 8.34 11.85
N VAL A 63 0.48 7.82 11.17
CA VAL A 63 -0.43 6.81 11.71
C VAL A 63 0.11 5.40 11.56
N ILE A 64 0.71 5.11 10.42
CA ILE A 64 1.19 3.77 10.06
C ILE A 64 2.62 3.55 10.54
N GLY A 65 3.44 4.59 10.47
CA GLY A 65 4.88 4.50 10.67
C GLY A 65 5.62 4.16 9.37
N LEU A 66 6.79 4.77 9.17
CA LEU A 66 7.58 4.63 7.94
C LEU A 66 7.97 3.18 7.63
N ASP A 67 8.23 2.39 8.67
CA ASP A 67 8.63 0.98 8.49
C ASP A 67 7.50 0.09 7.96
N ASN A 68 6.24 0.48 8.19
CA ASN A 68 5.08 -0.33 7.83
C ASN A 68 4.34 0.16 6.59
N ILE A 69 4.66 1.35 6.11
CA ILE A 69 4.06 1.91 4.90
C ILE A 69 4.77 1.35 3.66
N VAL A 70 3.98 0.91 2.68
CA VAL A 70 4.48 0.56 1.36
C VAL A 70 3.74 1.43 0.35
N GLU A 71 4.45 2.40 -0.18
CA GLU A 71 3.89 3.42 -1.05
C GLU A 71 4.11 3.10 -2.53
N ILE A 72 3.05 3.28 -3.31
CA ILE A 72 3.05 3.18 -4.77
C ILE A 72 2.34 4.42 -5.30
N SER A 73 2.88 5.01 -6.36
CA SER A 73 2.22 6.12 -7.05
C SER A 73 1.26 5.63 -8.14
N GLY A 74 0.13 6.30 -8.31
CA GLY A 74 -0.74 6.10 -9.46
C GLY A 74 0.00 6.26 -10.81
N ALA A 75 1.05 7.10 -10.84
CA ALA A 75 1.90 7.30 -12.02
C ALA A 75 2.78 6.07 -12.36
N ASP A 76 2.99 5.14 -11.43
CA ASP A 76 3.76 3.90 -11.68
C ASP A 76 2.99 2.92 -12.58
N PHE A 77 1.71 3.18 -12.84
CA PHE A 77 0.85 2.25 -13.57
C PHE A 77 0.54 2.72 -14.98
N ASN A 78 0.80 1.85 -15.94
CA ASN A 78 0.38 1.96 -17.34
C ASN A 78 -0.35 0.68 -17.77
N GLU A 79 -0.84 0.62 -19.00
CA GLU A 79 -1.65 -0.49 -19.52
C GLU A 79 -0.97 -1.86 -19.44
N ASN A 80 0.36 -1.89 -19.47
CA ASN A 80 1.19 -3.10 -19.44
C ASN A 80 1.71 -3.44 -18.03
N THR A 81 1.37 -2.64 -17.03
CA THR A 81 1.88 -2.84 -15.66
C THR A 81 1.08 -3.92 -14.95
N ASP A 82 1.78 -4.94 -14.46
CA ASP A 82 1.20 -5.89 -13.52
C ASP A 82 1.19 -5.26 -12.12
N PHE A 83 0.00 -5.02 -11.58
CA PHE A 83 -0.21 -4.40 -10.28
C PHE A 83 0.50 -5.15 -9.16
N TRP A 84 0.34 -6.49 -9.10
CA TRP A 84 0.93 -7.28 -8.02
C TRP A 84 2.43 -7.43 -8.15
N ALA A 85 2.96 -7.42 -9.38
CA ALA A 85 4.41 -7.36 -9.60
C ALA A 85 5.00 -6.06 -9.06
N THR A 86 4.33 -4.93 -9.30
CA THR A 86 4.74 -3.62 -8.75
C THR A 86 4.68 -3.61 -7.22
N VAL A 87 3.60 -4.14 -6.63
CA VAL A 87 3.44 -4.27 -5.17
C VAL A 87 4.54 -5.15 -4.56
N ALA A 88 4.90 -6.25 -5.21
CA ALA A 88 5.94 -7.16 -4.73
C ALA A 88 7.33 -6.54 -4.84
N ALA A 89 7.61 -5.80 -5.92
CA ALA A 89 8.89 -5.11 -6.11
C ALA A 89 9.17 -4.08 -5.02
N LYS A 90 8.14 -3.40 -4.49
CA LYS A 90 8.29 -2.42 -3.39
C LYS A 90 8.75 -3.05 -2.07
N VAL A 91 8.56 -4.35 -1.90
CA VAL A 91 9.03 -5.10 -0.73
C VAL A 91 10.14 -6.09 -1.09
N GLU A 92 10.77 -5.90 -2.25
CA GLU A 92 11.90 -6.68 -2.75
C GLU A 92 11.62 -8.20 -2.82
N LEU A 93 10.35 -8.56 -3.07
CA LEU A 93 9.96 -9.96 -3.17
C LEU A 93 9.85 -10.38 -4.65
N PRO A 94 10.45 -11.53 -5.01
CA PRO A 94 10.32 -12.06 -6.37
C PRO A 94 8.86 -12.49 -6.61
N TYR A 95 8.21 -11.93 -7.62
CA TYR A 95 6.83 -12.20 -7.97
C TYR A 95 6.74 -12.72 -9.41
N MET A 96 6.04 -13.82 -9.60
CA MET A 96 5.63 -14.27 -10.93
C MET A 96 4.20 -13.80 -11.14
N GLY A 97 3.98 -12.94 -12.14
CA GLY A 97 2.67 -12.46 -12.52
C GLY A 97 1.65 -13.60 -12.64
N GLU A 98 0.38 -13.27 -12.51
CA GLU A 98 -0.69 -14.23 -12.78
C GLU A 98 -0.52 -14.76 -14.20
N ILE A 99 0.10 -15.94 -14.33
CA ILE A 99 -0.12 -16.76 -15.51
C ILE A 99 -1.61 -17.05 -15.47
N THR A 100 -2.34 -16.55 -16.46
CA THR A 100 -3.78 -16.76 -16.62
C THR A 100 -4.04 -18.26 -16.65
N THR A 101 -4.32 -18.83 -15.52
CA THR A 101 -4.65 -20.24 -15.39
C THR A 101 -6.06 -20.35 -14.84
N GLU A 102 -7.01 -20.26 -15.75
CA GLU A 102 -8.32 -20.90 -15.52
C GLU A 102 -8.23 -22.41 -15.28
N ARG A 103 -7.01 -22.97 -15.14
CA ARG A 103 -6.78 -24.42 -15.09
C ARG A 103 -5.99 -24.94 -13.89
N PHE A 104 -5.63 -24.16 -12.89
CA PHE A 104 -4.91 -24.70 -11.72
C PHE A 104 -5.73 -24.69 -10.43
N SER A 105 -6.70 -25.61 -10.37
CA SER A 105 -7.32 -26.11 -9.13
C SER A 105 -6.57 -27.33 -8.55
N LYS A 106 -5.28 -27.50 -8.82
CA LYS A 106 -4.44 -28.52 -8.19
C LYS A 106 -3.05 -27.96 -7.94
N THR A 107 -2.57 -28.18 -6.73
CA THR A 107 -1.22 -27.94 -6.25
C THR A 107 -0.23 -28.69 -7.16
N GLU A 108 0.26 -28.07 -8.21
CA GLU A 108 1.36 -28.59 -9.01
C GLU A 108 2.62 -27.82 -8.66
N GLU A 109 3.57 -28.54 -8.09
CA GLU A 109 4.94 -28.09 -7.90
C GLU A 109 5.54 -27.83 -9.28
N ILE A 110 5.84 -26.56 -9.58
CA ILE A 110 6.50 -26.22 -10.85
C ILE A 110 7.98 -26.59 -10.71
N THR A 111 8.35 -27.71 -11.32
CA THR A 111 9.75 -28.11 -11.50
C THR A 111 10.29 -27.53 -12.81
N ASP A 112 11.56 -27.11 -12.81
CA ASP A 112 12.24 -26.76 -14.05
C ASP A 112 12.62 -28.04 -14.85
N ARG A 113 13.21 -27.84 -16.05
CA ARG A 113 13.62 -28.96 -16.91
C ARG A 113 14.66 -29.90 -16.26
N ASP A 114 15.31 -29.45 -15.19
CA ASP A 114 16.33 -30.19 -14.44
C ASP A 114 15.79 -30.78 -13.14
N GLY A 115 14.47 -30.74 -12.90
CA GLY A 115 13.83 -31.32 -11.70
C GLY A 115 14.09 -30.56 -10.40
N LYS A 116 14.66 -29.34 -10.47
CA LYS A 116 14.85 -28.49 -9.29
C LYS A 116 13.62 -27.63 -9.03
N MET A 117 13.04 -27.74 -7.83
CA MET A 117 11.99 -26.84 -7.38
C MET A 117 12.45 -25.40 -7.47
N LYS A 118 11.76 -24.57 -8.27
CA LYS A 118 11.90 -23.12 -8.21
C LYS A 118 11.15 -22.59 -6.95
N ASN A 119 11.80 -22.74 -5.79
CA ASN A 119 11.22 -22.41 -4.50
C ASN A 119 11.09 -20.89 -4.22
N ASN A 120 11.34 -20.00 -5.18
CA ASN A 120 11.50 -18.57 -4.90
C ASN A 120 10.48 -17.65 -5.56
N VAL A 121 9.41 -18.18 -6.12
CA VAL A 121 8.40 -17.34 -6.75
C VAL A 121 7.18 -17.20 -5.88
N LEU A 122 6.89 -15.97 -5.47
CA LEU A 122 5.73 -15.67 -4.65
C LEU A 122 4.46 -15.60 -5.50
N SER A 123 3.46 -16.39 -5.13
CA SER A 123 2.09 -16.19 -5.61
C SER A 123 1.46 -14.98 -4.89
N LYS A 124 0.40 -14.40 -5.50
CA LYS A 124 -0.42 -13.34 -4.87
C LYS A 124 -0.78 -13.66 -3.41
N ILE A 125 -1.16 -14.91 -3.12
CA ILE A 125 -1.54 -15.33 -1.76
C ILE A 125 -0.36 -15.21 -0.77
N LYS A 126 0.83 -15.61 -1.18
CA LYS A 126 2.02 -15.48 -0.33
C LYS A 126 2.40 -14.01 -0.11
N LEU A 127 2.27 -13.17 -1.14
CA LEU A 127 2.48 -11.74 -1.04
C LEU A 127 1.50 -11.10 -0.03
N LEU A 128 0.21 -11.41 -0.13
CA LEU A 128 -0.80 -10.92 0.82
C LEU A 128 -0.50 -11.38 2.25
N LYS A 129 -0.11 -12.64 2.45
CA LYS A 129 0.30 -13.16 3.76
C LYS A 129 1.50 -12.38 4.32
N TYR A 130 2.48 -12.06 3.48
CA TYR A 130 3.62 -11.24 3.88
C TYR A 130 3.19 -9.88 4.42
N TYR A 131 2.32 -9.15 3.70
CA TYR A 131 1.81 -7.86 4.13
C TYR A 131 1.08 -7.95 5.47
N ILE A 132 0.22 -8.96 5.65
CA ILE A 132 -0.55 -9.18 6.88
C ILE A 132 0.38 -9.53 8.06
N GLN A 133 1.31 -10.45 7.86
CA GLN A 133 2.22 -10.91 8.92
C GLN A 133 3.20 -9.82 9.40
N HIS A 134 3.57 -8.88 8.51
CA HIS A 134 4.48 -7.78 8.83
C HIS A 134 3.75 -6.47 9.08
N ASP A 135 2.43 -6.51 9.26
CA ASP A 135 1.56 -5.34 9.47
C ASP A 135 1.78 -4.21 8.45
N LYS A 136 2.09 -4.57 7.20
CA LYS A 136 2.31 -3.63 6.11
C LYS A 136 0.98 -3.06 5.62
N VAL A 137 0.98 -1.76 5.33
CA VAL A 137 -0.15 -1.06 4.72
C VAL A 137 0.25 -0.59 3.32
N LEU A 138 -0.53 -0.99 2.32
CA LEU A 138 -0.35 -0.54 0.96
C LEU A 138 -1.00 0.84 0.80
N VAL A 139 -0.22 1.84 0.44
CA VAL A 139 -0.69 3.19 0.14
C VAL A 139 -0.52 3.46 -1.34
N ILE A 140 -1.61 3.82 -2.00
CA ILE A 140 -1.61 4.22 -3.41
C ILE A 140 -1.80 5.73 -3.46
N ASP A 141 -0.70 6.45 -3.47
CA ASP A 141 -0.74 7.91 -3.56
C ASP A 141 -0.97 8.35 -5.01
N ASP A 142 -1.56 9.53 -5.16
CA ASP A 142 -1.82 10.13 -6.46
C ASP A 142 -2.53 9.18 -7.46
N PHE A 143 -3.48 8.39 -6.98
CA PHE A 143 -4.22 7.38 -7.76
C PHE A 143 -4.86 7.94 -9.04
N HIS A 144 -5.15 9.24 -9.06
CA HIS A 144 -5.72 9.93 -10.21
C HIS A 144 -4.78 10.04 -11.42
N TYR A 145 -3.47 9.78 -11.27
CA TYR A 145 -2.54 9.73 -12.40
C TYR A 145 -2.62 8.41 -13.20
N ALA A 146 -3.18 7.35 -12.62
CA ALA A 146 -3.48 6.15 -13.38
C ALA A 146 -4.63 6.40 -14.35
N SER A 147 -4.60 5.78 -15.55
CA SER A 147 -5.72 5.88 -16.50
C SER A 147 -7.02 5.31 -15.90
N PRO A 148 -8.21 5.76 -16.33
CA PRO A 148 -9.48 5.23 -15.82
C PRO A 148 -9.59 3.71 -15.93
N GLU A 149 -9.08 3.12 -17.02
CA GLU A 149 -9.06 1.69 -17.26
C GLU A 149 -8.16 0.98 -16.21
N MET A 150 -7.00 1.58 -15.92
CA MET A 150 -6.08 1.03 -14.92
C MET A 150 -6.65 1.19 -13.51
N GLN A 151 -7.28 2.32 -13.18
CA GLN A 151 -7.96 2.52 -11.90
C GLN A 151 -9.01 1.44 -11.66
N MET A 152 -9.79 1.09 -12.69
CA MET A 152 -10.80 0.03 -12.61
C MET A 152 -10.16 -1.35 -12.41
N LYS A 153 -9.08 -1.67 -13.15
CA LYS A 153 -8.34 -2.93 -12.99
C LYS A 153 -7.77 -3.06 -11.57
N ILE A 154 -7.14 -2.00 -11.05
CA ILE A 154 -6.59 -1.98 -9.69
C ILE A 154 -7.70 -2.18 -8.66
N ALA A 155 -8.83 -1.46 -8.77
CA ALA A 155 -9.95 -1.58 -7.85
C ALA A 155 -10.53 -3.01 -7.82
N GLN A 156 -10.63 -3.67 -8.97
CA GLN A 156 -11.07 -5.06 -9.05
C GLN A 156 -10.08 -6.02 -8.35
N GLN A 157 -8.79 -5.82 -8.55
CA GLN A 157 -7.75 -6.65 -7.93
C GLN A 157 -7.66 -6.45 -6.41
N LEU A 158 -7.87 -5.22 -5.95
CA LEU A 158 -7.89 -4.89 -4.53
C LEU A 158 -9.09 -5.47 -3.80
N LYS A 159 -10.25 -5.58 -4.44
CA LYS A 159 -11.47 -6.12 -3.84
C LYS A 159 -11.28 -7.48 -3.17
N ASP A 160 -10.57 -8.40 -3.82
CA ASP A 160 -10.28 -9.73 -3.26
C ASP A 160 -9.21 -9.67 -2.16
N ALA A 161 -8.18 -8.84 -2.35
CA ALA A 161 -7.10 -8.68 -1.39
C ALA A 161 -7.58 -8.06 -0.06
N ILE A 162 -8.46 -7.06 -0.14
CA ILE A 162 -9.05 -6.40 1.04
C ILE A 162 -9.94 -7.37 1.83
N ARG A 163 -10.71 -8.24 1.15
CA ARG A 163 -11.46 -9.30 1.81
C ARG A 163 -10.57 -10.30 2.57
N ARG A 164 -9.30 -10.39 2.20
CA ARG A 164 -8.26 -11.18 2.87
C ARG A 164 -7.45 -10.36 3.88
N GLU A 165 -8.03 -9.25 4.34
CA GLU A 165 -7.48 -8.37 5.38
C GLU A 165 -6.23 -7.56 4.98
N LEU A 166 -5.91 -7.43 3.68
CA LEU A 166 -4.91 -6.46 3.25
C LEU A 166 -5.41 -5.05 3.58
N LYS A 167 -4.59 -4.30 4.31
CA LYS A 167 -4.84 -2.89 4.60
C LYS A 167 -4.40 -2.03 3.42
N VAL A 168 -5.33 -1.23 2.88
CA VAL A 168 -5.07 -0.37 1.70
C VAL A 168 -5.64 1.02 1.95
N ILE A 169 -4.87 2.02 1.56
CA ILE A 169 -5.25 3.44 1.52
C ILE A 169 -5.11 3.95 0.09
#